data_8580e5a8ef7e965ee3ae65554fb1d22e
#
_entry.id   8580e5a8ef7e965ee3ae65554fb1d22e
#
_cell.length_a   1.000
_cell.length_b   1.000
_cell.length_c   1.000
_cell.angle_alpha   90.00
_cell.angle_beta   90.00
_cell.angle_gamma   90.00
#
_symmetry.space_group_name_H-M   'P 1'
#
loop_
_entity.id
_entity.type
_entity.pdbx_description
1 polymer ?
#
loop_
_entity_poly.entity_id
_entity_poly.type
_entity_poly.pdbx_seq_one_letter_code
_entity_poly.pdbx_strand_id
1 'polypeptide(L)'
;MSRIISIGTAVPQYKSNQSDILEFMCKAYDNEIASRKLKILFHSSGIETRHSAVPDFGKSGTGKKFFADENQPNIEKRMFKYSETAVGIAVDAIKDSFKKINSSVESFGITHLITVTCTALYAPGIDIEIMEKLNLPHDTERNSVNFMGCNAAFPALKIADKITKAEKNAKVLVVCVELCTLHFQPKYDTDNLLSNTIFGDGAAAAIMVSDEQAEHLNLKGLSINRFYSALLKNGKNLMGWNVKPINFEMVLNAKVPAFIGDHIREFISTCEEKLNIKAESIGKWAVHPG
;
A
#
# COMPACT_ATOMS: atom_id res chain seq x y z
N MET A 1 24.34 7.31 -7.66
CA MET A 1 22.92 6.94 -7.79
C MET A 1 22.44 6.40 -6.46
N SER A 2 21.17 6.09 -6.30
CA SER A 2 20.64 5.39 -5.12
C SER A 2 20.28 3.94 -5.45
N ARG A 3 20.24 3.09 -4.45
CA ARG A 3 19.98 1.66 -4.60
C ARG A 3 18.96 1.18 -3.57
N ILE A 4 17.95 0.44 -4.02
CA ILE A 4 17.09 -0.35 -3.15
C ILE A 4 17.84 -1.66 -2.88
N ILE A 5 18.34 -1.81 -1.66
CA ILE A 5 19.15 -2.97 -1.27
C ILE A 5 18.30 -4.13 -0.73
N SER A 6 17.09 -3.85 -0.28
CA SER A 6 16.15 -4.88 0.16
C SER A 6 14.72 -4.39 0.10
N ILE A 7 13.79 -5.33 -0.10
CA ILE A 7 12.35 -5.13 0.05
C ILE A 7 11.81 -6.27 0.88
N GLY A 8 11.10 -5.95 1.97
CA GLY A 8 10.36 -6.90 2.80
C GLY A 8 8.86 -6.69 2.67
N THR A 9 8.08 -7.72 2.94
CA THR A 9 6.62 -7.68 2.90
C THR A 9 6.01 -8.40 4.09
N ALA A 10 4.84 -7.94 4.53
CA ALA A 10 4.05 -8.62 5.54
C ALA A 10 2.55 -8.45 5.25
N VAL A 11 1.77 -9.38 5.74
CA VAL A 11 0.30 -9.35 5.63
C VAL A 11 -0.32 -9.66 6.99
N PRO A 12 -1.53 -9.16 7.27
CA PRO A 12 -2.25 -9.51 8.48
C PRO A 12 -2.52 -11.02 8.59
N GLN A 13 -2.79 -11.46 9.81
CA GLN A 13 -2.96 -12.89 10.13
C GLN A 13 -4.21 -13.55 9.51
N TYR A 14 -5.29 -12.77 9.27
CA TYR A 14 -6.55 -13.34 8.78
C TYR A 14 -6.53 -13.48 7.26
N LYS A 15 -6.17 -14.67 6.79
CA LYS A 15 -6.25 -15.05 5.39
C LYS A 15 -7.61 -15.68 5.09
N SER A 16 -8.27 -15.23 4.04
CA SER A 16 -9.56 -15.76 3.60
C SER A 16 -9.57 -16.09 2.12
N ASN A 17 -10.25 -17.17 1.74
CA ASN A 17 -10.49 -17.47 0.35
C ASN A 17 -11.50 -16.47 -0.24
N GLN A 18 -11.37 -16.17 -1.51
CA GLN A 18 -12.26 -15.23 -2.19
C GLN A 18 -13.72 -15.70 -2.16
N SER A 19 -13.98 -17.02 -2.14
CA SER A 19 -15.32 -17.60 -1.98
C SER A 19 -15.96 -17.30 -0.62
N ASP A 20 -15.17 -17.38 0.47
CA ASP A 20 -15.67 -17.09 1.82
C ASP A 20 -15.95 -15.59 1.99
N ILE A 21 -15.10 -14.74 1.40
CA ILE A 21 -15.29 -13.30 1.36
C ILE A 21 -16.58 -12.95 0.58
N LEU A 22 -16.81 -13.59 -0.55
CA LEU A 22 -18.06 -13.42 -1.32
C LEU A 22 -19.29 -13.80 -0.49
N GLU A 23 -19.25 -14.91 0.25
CA GLU A 23 -20.35 -15.30 1.14
C GLU A 23 -20.64 -14.24 2.20
N PHE A 24 -19.60 -13.73 2.84
CA PHE A 24 -19.70 -12.61 3.79
C PHE A 24 -20.31 -11.36 3.12
N MET A 25 -19.81 -10.98 1.95
CA MET A 25 -20.30 -9.79 1.23
C MET A 25 -21.78 -9.94 0.85
N CYS A 26 -22.21 -11.10 0.32
CA CYS A 26 -23.60 -11.33 -0.03
C CYS A 26 -24.53 -11.20 1.18
N LYS A 27 -24.10 -11.68 2.36
CA LYS A 27 -24.87 -11.52 3.60
C LYS A 27 -24.91 -10.06 4.07
N ALA A 28 -23.75 -9.37 4.02
CA ALA A 28 -23.64 -8.00 4.50
C ALA A 28 -24.40 -6.99 3.64
N TYR A 29 -24.49 -7.22 2.32
CA TYR A 29 -25.26 -6.36 1.42
C TYR A 29 -26.76 -6.60 1.53
N ASP A 30 -27.20 -7.80 1.91
CA ASP A 30 -28.61 -8.22 2.00
C ASP A 30 -29.45 -7.76 0.81
N ASN A 31 -28.93 -7.94 -0.40
CA ASN A 31 -29.51 -7.45 -1.64
C ASN A 31 -29.20 -8.42 -2.78
N GLU A 32 -30.25 -8.98 -3.40
CA GLU A 32 -30.10 -9.99 -4.46
C GLU A 32 -29.37 -9.46 -5.70
N ILE A 33 -29.63 -8.20 -6.10
CA ILE A 33 -29.00 -7.60 -7.29
C ILE A 33 -27.50 -7.38 -7.00
N ALA A 34 -27.16 -6.87 -5.80
CA ALA A 34 -25.78 -6.74 -5.36
C ALA A 34 -25.07 -8.10 -5.37
N SER A 35 -25.70 -9.12 -4.79
CA SER A 35 -25.15 -10.48 -4.73
C SER A 35 -24.87 -11.08 -6.11
N ARG A 36 -25.75 -10.87 -7.09
CA ARG A 36 -25.51 -11.31 -8.47
C ARG A 36 -24.30 -10.61 -9.10
N LYS A 37 -24.19 -9.29 -8.93
CA LYS A 37 -23.05 -8.51 -9.42
C LYS A 37 -21.74 -8.90 -8.73
N LEU A 38 -21.74 -9.05 -7.40
CA LEU A 38 -20.59 -9.50 -6.64
C LEU A 38 -20.08 -10.86 -7.13
N LYS A 39 -20.95 -11.83 -7.37
CA LYS A 39 -20.56 -13.15 -7.92
C LYS A 39 -19.80 -13.02 -9.25
N ILE A 40 -20.25 -12.14 -10.14
CA ILE A 40 -19.57 -11.89 -11.42
C ILE A 40 -18.21 -11.24 -11.20
N LEU A 41 -18.15 -10.18 -10.39
CA LEU A 41 -16.91 -9.43 -10.09
C LEU A 41 -15.88 -10.32 -9.41
N PHE A 42 -16.27 -11.09 -8.40
CA PHE A 42 -15.38 -11.99 -7.68
C PHE A 42 -14.80 -13.07 -8.57
N HIS A 43 -15.63 -13.65 -9.46
CA HIS A 43 -15.17 -14.65 -10.43
C HIS A 43 -14.19 -14.05 -11.44
N SER A 44 -14.44 -12.82 -11.89
CA SER A 44 -13.62 -12.14 -12.91
C SER A 44 -12.34 -11.51 -12.34
N SER A 45 -12.22 -11.37 -11.01
CA SER A 45 -11.09 -10.69 -10.38
C SER A 45 -9.75 -11.44 -10.50
N GLY A 46 -9.78 -12.76 -10.71
CA GLY A 46 -8.59 -13.60 -10.69
C GLY A 46 -7.90 -13.71 -9.32
N ILE A 47 -8.51 -13.15 -8.25
CA ILE A 47 -7.97 -13.19 -6.89
C ILE A 47 -8.43 -14.48 -6.21
N GLU A 48 -7.51 -15.23 -5.63
CA GLU A 48 -7.81 -16.47 -4.91
C GLU A 48 -8.00 -16.24 -3.41
N THR A 49 -7.14 -15.42 -2.82
CA THR A 49 -7.13 -15.15 -1.37
C THR A 49 -6.83 -13.70 -1.08
N ARG A 50 -7.36 -13.19 0.04
CA ARG A 50 -7.00 -11.88 0.59
C ARG A 50 -6.69 -11.97 2.08
N HIS A 51 -5.87 -11.03 2.55
CA HIS A 51 -5.56 -10.84 3.97
C HIS A 51 -6.31 -9.63 4.52
N SER A 52 -6.69 -9.72 5.81
CA SER A 52 -7.40 -8.66 6.51
C SER A 52 -6.89 -8.48 7.93
N ALA A 53 -6.94 -7.24 8.42
CA ALA A 53 -6.68 -6.88 9.81
C ALA A 53 -7.79 -7.36 10.77
N VAL A 54 -8.95 -7.76 10.23
CA VAL A 54 -10.12 -8.21 11.00
C VAL A 54 -10.60 -9.59 10.56
N PRO A 55 -11.18 -10.39 11.48
CA PRO A 55 -11.53 -11.80 11.21
C PRO A 55 -12.82 -11.99 10.42
N ASP A 56 -13.52 -10.92 10.06
CA ASP A 56 -14.91 -10.95 9.57
C ASP A 56 -15.08 -11.67 8.24
N PHE A 57 -14.08 -11.58 7.36
CA PHE A 57 -14.18 -11.99 5.97
C PHE A 57 -13.98 -13.48 5.71
N GLY A 58 -13.66 -14.27 6.73
CA GLY A 58 -13.40 -15.70 6.59
C GLY A 58 -14.15 -16.57 7.58
N LYS A 59 -14.31 -17.87 7.24
CA LYS A 59 -14.89 -18.88 8.14
C LYS A 59 -13.98 -19.25 9.28
N SER A 60 -12.68 -19.13 9.10
CA SER A 60 -11.64 -19.47 10.08
C SER A 60 -11.34 -18.36 11.09
N GLY A 61 -11.93 -17.19 10.91
CA GLY A 61 -11.73 -16.05 11.81
C GLY A 61 -12.32 -16.33 13.19
N THR A 62 -11.45 -16.65 14.17
CA THR A 62 -11.82 -16.73 15.59
C THR A 62 -11.62 -15.36 16.24
N GLY A 63 -12.61 -14.88 16.96
CA GLY A 63 -12.52 -13.60 17.65
C GLY A 63 -13.78 -12.74 17.50
N LYS A 64 -13.79 -11.60 18.20
CA LYS A 64 -14.88 -10.63 18.10
C LYS A 64 -14.85 -9.98 16.71
N LYS A 65 -15.93 -10.16 15.96
CA LYS A 65 -16.07 -9.57 14.62
C LYS A 65 -16.15 -8.05 14.70
N PHE A 66 -15.52 -7.38 13.76
CA PHE A 66 -15.44 -5.92 13.70
C PHE A 66 -16.71 -5.29 13.10
N PHE A 67 -17.31 -6.00 12.13
CA PHE A 67 -18.53 -5.56 11.41
C PHE A 67 -19.80 -6.29 11.87
N ALA A 68 -19.79 -6.94 13.06
CA ALA A 68 -20.91 -7.76 13.52
C ALA A 68 -22.07 -6.98 14.12
N ASP A 69 -21.84 -5.73 14.52
CA ASP A 69 -22.89 -4.89 15.10
C ASP A 69 -23.83 -4.37 14.01
N GLU A 70 -25.11 -4.18 14.31
CA GLU A 70 -26.10 -3.61 13.38
C GLU A 70 -25.68 -2.22 12.87
N ASN A 71 -24.91 -1.48 13.67
CA ASN A 71 -24.30 -0.22 13.29
C ASN A 71 -22.88 -0.45 12.79
N GLN A 72 -22.60 -0.08 11.53
CA GLN A 72 -21.25 -0.09 10.98
C GLN A 72 -20.29 0.71 11.88
N PRO A 73 -19.03 0.23 12.09
CA PRO A 73 -18.05 0.97 12.87
C PRO A 73 -17.81 2.35 12.26
N ASN A 74 -17.84 3.38 13.11
CA ASN A 74 -17.54 4.75 12.71
C ASN A 74 -16.05 4.93 12.42
N ILE A 75 -15.66 6.11 11.93
CA ILE A 75 -14.28 6.43 11.58
C ILE A 75 -13.32 6.28 12.78
N GLU A 76 -13.74 6.67 13.98
CA GLU A 76 -12.94 6.55 15.19
C GLU A 76 -12.55 5.10 15.48
N LYS A 77 -13.53 4.17 15.47
CA LYS A 77 -13.29 2.73 15.67
C LYS A 77 -12.37 2.16 14.60
N ARG A 78 -12.50 2.62 13.34
CA ARG A 78 -11.64 2.17 12.23
C ARG A 78 -10.20 2.67 12.41
N MET A 79 -10.01 3.92 12.82
CA MET A 79 -8.69 4.50 13.10
C MET A 79 -8.04 3.83 14.31
N PHE A 80 -8.80 3.57 15.38
CA PHE A 80 -8.30 2.82 16.53
C PHE A 80 -7.85 1.41 16.12
N LYS A 81 -8.65 0.70 15.31
CA LYS A 81 -8.27 -0.62 14.81
C LYS A 81 -7.05 -0.59 13.89
N TYR A 82 -6.91 0.48 13.11
CA TYR A 82 -5.70 0.69 12.30
C TYR A 82 -4.46 0.84 13.20
N SER A 83 -4.48 1.72 14.19
CA SER A 83 -3.32 1.94 15.08
C SER A 83 -2.92 0.67 15.83
N GLU A 84 -3.89 -0.13 16.31
CA GLU A 84 -3.60 -1.43 16.95
C GLU A 84 -2.89 -2.44 16.03
N THR A 85 -3.10 -2.36 14.72
CA THR A 85 -2.72 -3.43 13.79
C THR A 85 -1.57 -3.04 12.87
N ALA A 86 -1.58 -1.81 12.35
CA ALA A 86 -0.68 -1.36 11.28
C ALA A 86 0.80 -1.41 11.69
N VAL A 87 1.12 -1.00 12.91
CA VAL A 87 2.50 -1.00 13.42
C VAL A 87 3.09 -2.40 13.45
N GLY A 88 2.32 -3.38 13.92
CA GLY A 88 2.77 -4.78 13.95
C GLY A 88 3.15 -5.28 12.56
N ILE A 89 2.27 -5.07 11.58
CA ILE A 89 2.48 -5.50 10.20
C ILE A 89 3.64 -4.73 9.55
N ALA A 90 3.76 -3.41 9.83
CA ALA A 90 4.88 -2.60 9.37
C ALA A 90 6.22 -3.15 9.88
N VAL A 91 6.29 -3.45 11.16
CA VAL A 91 7.49 -4.02 11.81
C VAL A 91 7.84 -5.39 11.23
N ASP A 92 6.86 -6.22 10.94
CA ASP A 92 7.10 -7.52 10.31
C ASP A 92 7.65 -7.37 8.88
N ALA A 93 7.12 -6.42 8.08
CA ALA A 93 7.67 -6.10 6.76
C ALA A 93 9.11 -5.55 6.85
N ILE A 94 9.38 -4.68 7.83
CA ILE A 94 10.73 -4.16 8.09
C ILE A 94 11.68 -5.31 8.45
N LYS A 95 11.31 -6.18 9.39
CA LYS A 95 12.13 -7.34 9.78
C LYS A 95 12.39 -8.28 8.61
N ASP A 96 11.39 -8.52 7.75
CA ASP A 96 11.58 -9.32 6.53
C ASP A 96 12.60 -8.68 5.58
N SER A 97 12.59 -7.34 5.44
CA SER A 97 13.58 -6.64 4.62
C SER A 97 15.01 -6.79 5.17
N PHE A 98 15.20 -6.66 6.48
CA PHE A 98 16.51 -6.82 7.11
C PHE A 98 17.01 -8.26 7.08
N LYS A 99 16.13 -9.24 7.24
CA LYS A 99 16.47 -10.67 7.12
C LYS A 99 17.09 -10.98 5.75
N LYS A 100 16.61 -10.39 4.68
CA LYS A 100 17.08 -10.61 3.29
C LYS A 100 18.51 -10.10 3.05
N ILE A 101 19.00 -9.20 3.86
CA ILE A 101 20.37 -8.68 3.81
C ILE A 101 21.24 -9.18 4.99
N ASN A 102 20.76 -10.18 5.73
CA ASN A 102 21.44 -10.75 6.91
C ASN A 102 21.88 -9.67 7.94
N SER A 103 21.01 -8.69 8.21
CA SER A 103 21.25 -7.59 9.13
C SER A 103 20.09 -7.43 10.13
N SER A 104 20.25 -6.56 11.12
CA SER A 104 19.17 -6.14 12.01
C SER A 104 18.94 -4.63 11.92
N VAL A 105 17.78 -4.19 12.37
CA VAL A 105 17.42 -2.76 12.39
C VAL A 105 18.41 -1.99 13.25
N GLU A 106 18.71 -2.52 14.43
CA GLU A 106 19.56 -1.89 15.45
C GLU A 106 21.00 -1.73 14.98
N SER A 107 21.56 -2.78 14.34
CA SER A 107 22.96 -2.75 13.88
C SER A 107 23.15 -1.96 12.59
N PHE A 108 22.10 -1.81 11.79
CA PHE A 108 22.19 -1.13 10.49
C PHE A 108 22.29 0.38 10.65
N GLY A 109 21.59 0.97 11.63
CA GLY A 109 21.60 2.41 11.89
C GLY A 109 20.81 3.21 10.85
N ILE A 110 19.48 3.04 10.84
CA ILE A 110 18.57 3.83 10.02
C ILE A 110 18.66 5.30 10.40
N THR A 111 18.80 6.18 9.41
CA THR A 111 18.90 7.64 9.59
C THR A 111 17.60 8.35 9.20
N HIS A 112 16.82 7.78 8.28
CA HIS A 112 15.58 8.38 7.79
C HIS A 112 14.47 7.31 7.69
N LEU A 113 13.28 7.69 8.14
CA LEU A 113 12.06 6.90 8.03
C LEU A 113 11.03 7.65 7.17
N ILE A 114 10.55 7.00 6.11
CA ILE A 114 9.47 7.53 5.28
C ILE A 114 8.29 6.57 5.39
N THR A 115 7.17 7.02 5.94
CA THR A 115 5.94 6.24 6.03
C THR A 115 4.95 6.63 4.94
N VAL A 116 4.19 5.65 4.46
CA VAL A 116 3.19 5.81 3.39
C VAL A 116 1.90 5.14 3.82
N THR A 117 0.79 5.89 3.87
CA THR A 117 -0.54 5.33 4.07
C THR A 117 -1.63 6.23 3.52
N CYS A 118 -2.72 5.62 3.03
CA CYS A 118 -3.97 6.29 2.68
C CYS A 118 -5.15 5.81 3.53
N THR A 119 -4.97 4.76 4.33
CA THR A 119 -6.05 4.09 5.08
C THR A 119 -6.14 4.53 6.54
N ALA A 120 -5.31 5.50 6.96
CA ALA A 120 -5.44 6.16 8.25
C ALA A 120 -5.06 7.64 8.20
N LEU A 121 -5.56 8.40 9.18
CA LEU A 121 -5.25 9.81 9.39
C LEU A 121 -5.32 10.13 10.88
N TYR A 122 -4.16 10.17 11.53
CA TYR A 122 -4.02 10.55 12.94
C TYR A 122 -2.61 11.08 13.22
N ALA A 123 -2.45 11.82 14.31
CA ALA A 123 -1.18 12.35 14.79
C ALA A 123 -1.13 12.29 16.34
N PRO A 124 0.01 11.86 16.94
CA PRO A 124 1.20 11.35 16.29
C PRO A 124 0.91 10.11 15.44
N GLY A 125 1.61 9.97 14.31
CA GLY A 125 1.31 8.94 13.32
C GLY A 125 2.12 7.66 13.48
N ILE A 126 1.88 6.73 12.57
CA ILE A 126 2.56 5.42 12.52
C ILE A 126 4.10 5.53 12.49
N ASP A 127 4.64 6.64 12.01
CA ASP A 127 6.07 6.93 11.99
C ASP A 127 6.68 6.92 13.40
N ILE A 128 6.03 7.59 14.37
CA ILE A 128 6.49 7.60 15.77
C ILE A 128 6.36 6.21 16.38
N GLU A 129 5.23 5.55 16.18
CA GLU A 129 4.97 4.21 16.74
C GLU A 129 5.98 3.17 16.20
N ILE A 130 6.38 3.25 14.92
CA ILE A 130 7.44 2.41 14.35
C ILE A 130 8.79 2.72 15.00
N MET A 131 9.15 4.00 15.18
CA MET A 131 10.39 4.39 15.81
C MET A 131 10.50 3.84 17.24
N GLU A 132 9.45 3.99 18.03
CA GLU A 132 9.41 3.45 19.40
C GLU A 132 9.50 1.93 19.42
N LYS A 133 8.74 1.25 18.56
CA LYS A 133 8.69 -0.21 18.49
C LYS A 133 10.02 -0.85 18.08
N LEU A 134 10.80 -0.15 17.28
CA LEU A 134 12.10 -0.61 16.75
C LEU A 134 13.28 0.02 17.47
N ASN A 135 13.06 0.87 18.46
CA ASN A 135 14.10 1.64 19.15
C ASN A 135 15.04 2.35 18.16
N LEU A 136 14.47 3.00 17.14
CA LEU A 136 15.28 3.78 16.20
C LEU A 136 15.92 4.98 16.94
N PRO A 137 17.08 5.47 16.46
CA PRO A 137 17.73 6.65 17.03
C PRO A 137 16.77 7.84 17.13
N HIS A 138 16.85 8.62 18.20
CA HIS A 138 15.96 9.77 18.44
C HIS A 138 16.08 10.88 17.38
N ASP A 139 17.23 10.95 16.74
CA ASP A 139 17.56 11.87 15.65
C ASP A 139 17.21 11.34 14.27
N THR A 140 16.55 10.17 14.17
CA THR A 140 16.04 9.66 12.89
C THR A 140 15.05 10.66 12.26
N GLU A 141 15.37 11.16 11.08
CA GLU A 141 14.50 12.07 10.35
C GLU A 141 13.26 11.36 9.81
N ARG A 142 12.10 12.02 9.89
CA ARG A 142 10.81 11.42 9.54
C ARG A 142 10.08 12.20 8.45
N ASN A 143 9.52 11.47 7.52
CA ASN A 143 8.64 12.00 6.49
C ASN A 143 7.39 11.10 6.35
N SER A 144 6.22 11.71 6.19
CA SER A 144 4.98 10.97 5.93
C SER A 144 4.39 11.36 4.58
N VAL A 145 4.11 10.37 3.74
CA VAL A 145 3.48 10.52 2.42
C VAL A 145 2.07 9.96 2.50
N ASN A 146 1.11 10.82 2.83
CA ASN A 146 -0.27 10.41 3.08
C ASN A 146 -1.20 10.88 1.95
N PHE A 147 -2.28 10.11 1.68
CA PHE A 147 -3.33 10.46 0.73
C PHE A 147 -2.86 10.76 -0.70
N MET A 148 -1.79 10.07 -1.14
CA MET A 148 -1.31 10.15 -2.53
C MET A 148 -1.88 9.03 -3.42
N GLY A 149 -2.76 8.18 -2.89
CA GLY A 149 -3.33 7.04 -3.59
C GLY A 149 -2.33 5.89 -3.82
N CYS A 150 -2.68 4.96 -4.70
CA CYS A 150 -1.89 3.75 -4.95
C CYS A 150 -0.48 4.02 -5.51
N ASN A 151 -0.19 5.22 -6.01
CA ASN A 151 1.15 5.56 -6.48
C ASN A 151 2.07 6.10 -5.38
N ALA A 152 1.61 6.21 -4.13
CA ALA A 152 2.30 6.88 -3.03
C ALA A 152 3.72 6.33 -2.75
N ALA A 153 3.96 5.06 -3.04
CA ALA A 153 5.29 4.46 -2.93
C ALA A 153 6.32 5.14 -3.87
N PHE A 154 5.93 5.57 -5.08
CA PHE A 154 6.86 6.24 -6.01
C PHE A 154 7.31 7.62 -5.52
N PRO A 155 6.43 8.54 -5.05
CA PRO A 155 6.84 9.74 -4.35
C PRO A 155 7.77 9.47 -3.16
N ALA A 156 7.47 8.46 -2.33
CA ALA A 156 8.31 8.10 -1.18
C ALA A 156 9.71 7.63 -1.62
N LEU A 157 9.80 6.74 -2.61
CA LEU A 157 11.07 6.31 -3.19
C LEU A 157 11.84 7.47 -3.84
N LYS A 158 11.13 8.45 -4.42
CA LYS A 158 11.75 9.66 -5.00
C LYS A 158 12.30 10.59 -3.93
N ILE A 159 11.65 10.68 -2.76
CA ILE A 159 12.18 11.40 -1.59
C ILE A 159 13.43 10.69 -1.08
N ALA A 160 13.37 9.38 -0.90
CA ALA A 160 14.51 8.56 -0.46
C ALA A 160 15.71 8.67 -1.43
N ASP A 161 15.47 8.67 -2.74
CA ASP A 161 16.51 8.88 -3.76
C ASP A 161 17.20 10.25 -3.61
N LYS A 162 16.43 11.31 -3.35
CA LYS A 162 16.99 12.64 -3.13
C LYS A 162 17.82 12.71 -1.84
N ILE A 163 17.33 12.12 -0.76
CA ILE A 163 18.05 12.06 0.53
C ILE A 163 19.38 11.33 0.34
N THR A 164 19.36 10.10 -0.21
CA THR A 164 20.59 9.31 -0.37
C THR A 164 21.59 9.90 -1.36
N LYS A 165 21.15 10.78 -2.27
CA LYS A 165 22.05 11.56 -3.15
C LYS A 165 22.65 12.78 -2.49
N ALA A 166 21.90 13.41 -1.58
CA ALA A 166 22.37 14.59 -0.82
C ALA A 166 23.29 14.17 0.33
N GLU A 167 22.99 13.07 0.98
CA GLU A 167 23.64 12.58 2.18
C GLU A 167 24.21 11.17 1.93
N LYS A 168 25.51 11.09 1.71
CA LYS A 168 26.21 9.84 1.32
C LYS A 168 26.02 8.69 2.31
N ASN A 169 25.90 9.01 3.61
CA ASN A 169 25.74 8.03 4.68
C ASN A 169 24.28 7.76 5.04
N ALA A 170 23.32 8.38 4.34
CA ALA A 170 21.90 8.18 4.61
C ALA A 170 21.48 6.72 4.38
N LYS A 171 20.77 6.19 5.35
CA LYS A 171 20.15 4.86 5.31
C LYS A 171 18.66 5.07 5.51
N VAL A 172 17.94 5.04 4.39
CA VAL A 172 16.51 5.41 4.34
C VAL A 172 15.65 4.17 4.36
N LEU A 173 14.72 4.12 5.32
CA LEU A 173 13.69 3.09 5.42
C LEU A 173 12.37 3.68 4.90
N VAL A 174 11.82 3.11 3.83
CA VAL A 174 10.51 3.46 3.28
C VAL A 174 9.53 2.36 3.66
N VAL A 175 8.41 2.72 4.30
CA VAL A 175 7.40 1.75 4.80
C VAL A 175 6.03 2.15 4.31
N CYS A 176 5.39 1.25 3.57
CA CYS A 176 4.01 1.40 3.09
C CYS A 176 3.10 0.43 3.87
N VAL A 177 1.98 0.94 4.42
CA VAL A 177 1.00 0.11 5.15
C VAL A 177 -0.39 0.52 4.75
N GLU A 178 -1.17 -0.46 4.24
CA GLU A 178 -2.56 -0.22 3.87
C GLU A 178 -3.47 -1.29 4.46
N LEU A 179 -4.49 -0.84 5.18
CA LEU A 179 -5.53 -1.68 5.78
C LEU A 179 -6.90 -1.32 5.19
N CYS A 180 -7.04 -1.56 3.88
CA CYS A 180 -8.22 -1.17 3.10
C CYS A 180 -9.50 -1.86 3.59
N THR A 181 -9.39 -3.09 4.10
CA THR A 181 -10.55 -3.86 4.58
C THR A 181 -11.26 -3.20 5.75
N LEU A 182 -10.57 -2.37 6.54
CA LEU A 182 -11.17 -1.59 7.62
C LEU A 182 -12.22 -0.59 7.15
N HIS A 183 -12.19 -0.21 5.87
CA HIS A 183 -13.12 0.76 5.28
C HIS A 183 -14.29 0.12 4.53
N PHE A 184 -14.45 -1.20 4.65
CA PHE A 184 -15.60 -1.91 4.09
C PHE A 184 -16.92 -1.26 4.46
N GLN A 185 -17.82 -1.15 3.46
CA GLN A 185 -19.23 -0.76 3.61
C GLN A 185 -20.10 -1.61 2.67
N PRO A 186 -21.24 -2.12 3.13
CA PRO A 186 -22.21 -2.81 2.29
C PRO A 186 -23.11 -1.83 1.53
N LYS A 187 -22.55 -0.77 0.97
CA LYS A 187 -23.30 0.21 0.19
C LYS A 187 -23.42 -0.25 -1.25
N TYR A 188 -24.66 -0.33 -1.75
CA TYR A 188 -24.93 -0.77 -3.11
C TYR A 188 -24.72 0.37 -4.12
N ASP A 189 -23.51 0.49 -4.58
CA ASP A 189 -23.11 1.26 -5.76
C ASP A 189 -21.91 0.59 -6.44
N THR A 190 -21.59 0.99 -7.65
CA THR A 190 -20.55 0.34 -8.46
C THR A 190 -19.17 0.45 -7.81
N ASP A 191 -18.83 1.60 -7.24
CA ASP A 191 -17.53 1.89 -6.67
C ASP A 191 -17.26 1.01 -5.44
N ASN A 192 -18.26 0.86 -4.55
CA ASN A 192 -18.17 -0.04 -3.39
C ASN A 192 -18.14 -1.51 -3.80
N LEU A 193 -18.93 -1.93 -4.80
CA LEU A 193 -18.90 -3.31 -5.29
C LEU A 193 -17.51 -3.67 -5.84
N LEU A 194 -16.91 -2.80 -6.65
CA LEU A 194 -15.57 -3.00 -7.21
C LEU A 194 -14.51 -3.00 -6.11
N SER A 195 -14.45 -1.97 -5.27
CA SER A 195 -13.43 -1.85 -4.21
C SER A 195 -13.50 -3.00 -3.21
N ASN A 196 -14.70 -3.40 -2.78
CA ASN A 196 -14.89 -4.53 -1.87
C ASN A 196 -14.50 -5.88 -2.50
N THR A 197 -14.45 -5.97 -3.84
CA THR A 197 -14.02 -7.19 -4.54
C THR A 197 -12.51 -7.35 -4.57
N ILE A 198 -11.73 -6.26 -4.64
CA ILE A 198 -10.30 -6.33 -4.98
C ILE A 198 -9.37 -5.98 -3.82
N PHE A 199 -9.71 -5.04 -2.94
CA PHE A 199 -8.77 -4.56 -1.93
C PHE A 199 -8.58 -5.53 -0.77
N GLY A 200 -7.32 -5.66 -0.33
CA GLY A 200 -6.88 -6.39 0.86
C GLY A 200 -5.93 -5.54 1.68
N ASP A 201 -5.33 -6.12 2.71
CA ASP A 201 -4.45 -5.44 3.65
C ASP A 201 -3.03 -5.98 3.56
N GLY A 202 -2.04 -5.10 3.76
CA GLY A 202 -0.65 -5.49 3.77
C GLY A 202 0.31 -4.35 4.04
N ALA A 203 1.59 -4.70 4.19
CA ALA A 203 2.69 -3.76 4.31
C ALA A 203 3.89 -4.19 3.46
N ALA A 204 4.67 -3.19 3.05
CA ALA A 204 5.97 -3.39 2.42
C ALA A 204 6.98 -2.40 2.99
N ALA A 205 8.23 -2.83 3.13
CA ALA A 205 9.33 -1.99 3.56
C ALA A 205 10.50 -2.09 2.58
N ALA A 206 11.08 -0.96 2.19
CA ALA A 206 12.25 -0.90 1.34
C ALA A 206 13.40 -0.18 2.04
N ILE A 207 14.61 -0.73 1.95
CA ILE A 207 15.82 -0.10 2.46
C ILE A 207 16.58 0.50 1.28
N MET A 208 16.87 1.80 1.37
CA MET A 208 17.58 2.56 0.34
C MET A 208 18.84 3.23 0.89
N VAL A 209 19.89 3.16 0.10
CA VAL A 209 21.19 3.80 0.39
C VAL A 209 21.78 4.37 -0.92
N SER A 210 22.85 5.16 -0.83
CA SER A 210 23.62 5.53 -2.01
C SER A 210 24.34 4.31 -2.62
N ASP A 211 24.72 4.36 -3.90
CA ASP A 211 25.53 3.29 -4.52
C ASP A 211 26.85 3.10 -3.77
N GLU A 212 27.51 4.21 -3.38
CA GLU A 212 28.75 4.19 -2.60
C GLU A 212 28.58 3.45 -1.27
N GLN A 213 27.47 3.74 -0.56
CA GLN A 213 27.15 3.07 0.71
C GLN A 213 26.81 1.58 0.50
N ALA A 214 26.10 1.22 -0.59
CA ALA A 214 25.81 -0.17 -0.90
C ALA A 214 27.07 -0.98 -1.19
N GLU A 215 28.03 -0.39 -1.90
CA GLU A 215 29.35 -1.00 -2.14
C GLU A 215 30.16 -1.15 -0.87
N HIS A 216 30.19 -0.14 -0.01
CA HIS A 216 30.84 -0.21 1.29
C HIS A 216 30.27 -1.32 2.18
N LEU A 217 28.94 -1.50 2.15
CA LEU A 217 28.24 -2.56 2.87
C LEU A 217 28.31 -3.94 2.17
N ASN A 218 28.90 -4.00 0.97
CA ASN A 218 28.91 -5.20 0.13
C ASN A 218 27.49 -5.74 -0.16
N LEU A 219 26.52 -4.86 -0.38
CA LEU A 219 25.13 -5.19 -0.64
C LEU A 219 24.77 -4.94 -2.11
N LYS A 220 24.14 -5.96 -2.72
CA LYS A 220 23.54 -5.83 -4.06
C LYS A 220 22.14 -5.25 -3.96
N GLY A 221 21.61 -4.74 -5.06
CA GLY A 221 20.25 -4.21 -5.10
C GLY A 221 19.89 -3.65 -6.48
N LEU A 222 18.73 -3.00 -6.54
CA LEU A 222 18.21 -2.35 -7.73
C LEU A 222 18.64 -0.87 -7.73
N SER A 223 19.51 -0.47 -8.65
CA SER A 223 19.88 0.93 -8.81
C SER A 223 18.73 1.74 -9.41
N ILE A 224 18.44 2.88 -8.81
CA ILE A 224 17.44 3.82 -9.31
C ILE A 224 18.12 4.85 -10.19
N ASN A 225 17.85 4.79 -11.47
CA ASN A 225 18.46 5.70 -12.43
C ASN A 225 17.66 7.01 -12.55
N ARG A 226 16.36 6.92 -12.79
CA ARG A 226 15.50 8.08 -13.07
C ARG A 226 14.07 7.84 -12.63
N PHE A 227 13.34 8.93 -12.43
CA PHE A 227 11.91 8.96 -12.19
C PHE A 227 11.22 9.82 -13.25
N TYR A 228 10.03 9.41 -13.64
CA TYR A 228 9.10 10.23 -14.38
C TYR A 228 7.73 10.17 -13.71
N SER A 229 7.00 11.25 -13.72
CA SER A 229 5.62 11.33 -13.20
C SER A 229 4.82 12.29 -14.08
N ALA A 230 3.61 11.90 -14.42
CA ALA A 230 2.68 12.75 -15.15
C ALA A 230 1.30 12.70 -14.50
N LEU A 231 0.58 13.81 -14.56
CA LEU A 231 -0.82 13.90 -14.20
C LEU A 231 -1.66 13.79 -15.47
N LEU A 232 -2.51 12.79 -15.54
CA LEU A 232 -3.50 12.67 -16.60
C LEU A 232 -4.66 13.62 -16.32
N LYS A 233 -4.88 14.59 -17.21
CA LYS A 233 -5.98 15.55 -17.11
C LYS A 233 -7.32 14.82 -17.18
N ASN A 234 -8.34 15.35 -16.50
CA ASN A 234 -9.71 14.83 -16.47
C ASN A 234 -9.89 13.47 -15.73
N GLY A 235 -8.84 12.90 -15.15
CA GLY A 235 -8.92 11.65 -14.35
C GLY A 235 -9.38 11.84 -12.91
N LYS A 236 -9.43 13.08 -12.38
CA LYS A 236 -9.67 13.39 -10.95
C LYS A 236 -10.92 12.71 -10.37
N ASN A 237 -11.99 12.63 -11.14
CA ASN A 237 -13.28 12.11 -10.66
C ASN A 237 -13.46 10.61 -10.94
N LEU A 238 -12.45 9.94 -11.50
CA LEU A 238 -12.52 8.52 -11.83
C LEU A 238 -12.01 7.64 -10.69
N MET A 239 -11.05 8.14 -9.91
CA MET A 239 -10.50 7.43 -8.76
C MET A 239 -10.26 8.44 -7.63
N GLY A 240 -10.70 8.11 -6.43
CA GLY A 240 -10.58 9.00 -5.29
C GLY A 240 -10.75 8.27 -3.96
N TRP A 241 -10.34 8.93 -2.88
CA TRP A 241 -10.42 8.43 -1.52
C TRP A 241 -10.86 9.57 -0.62
N ASN A 242 -12.10 9.50 -0.15
CA ASN A 242 -12.74 10.60 0.56
C ASN A 242 -12.99 10.26 2.02
N VAL A 243 -12.59 11.13 2.92
CA VAL A 243 -12.93 10.99 4.36
C VAL A 243 -14.41 11.29 4.55
N LYS A 244 -15.14 10.36 5.13
CA LYS A 244 -16.56 10.43 5.46
C LYS A 244 -16.78 10.18 6.96
N PRO A 245 -17.95 10.48 7.53
CA PRO A 245 -18.19 10.29 8.95
C PRO A 245 -18.05 8.84 9.46
N ILE A 246 -18.28 7.86 8.58
CA ILE A 246 -18.24 6.43 8.95
C ILE A 246 -16.92 5.79 8.56
N ASN A 247 -16.35 6.15 7.40
CA ASN A 247 -15.17 5.51 6.82
C ASN A 247 -14.42 6.46 5.90
N PHE A 248 -13.37 5.94 5.27
CA PHE A 248 -12.85 6.49 4.03
C PHE A 248 -13.55 5.79 2.86
N GLU A 249 -14.19 6.56 1.99
CA GLU A 249 -14.99 6.05 0.88
C GLU A 249 -14.18 6.11 -0.42
N MET A 250 -14.04 4.94 -1.06
CA MET A 250 -13.41 4.82 -2.37
C MET A 250 -14.35 5.32 -3.47
N VAL A 251 -13.82 6.13 -4.37
CA VAL A 251 -14.38 6.35 -5.70
C VAL A 251 -13.55 5.52 -6.68
N LEU A 252 -14.15 4.52 -7.31
CA LEU A 252 -13.49 3.63 -8.26
C LEU A 252 -14.40 3.41 -9.46
N ASN A 253 -14.36 4.35 -10.39
CA ASN A 253 -15.24 4.34 -11.56
C ASN A 253 -14.84 3.21 -12.53
N ALA A 254 -15.84 2.46 -13.02
CA ALA A 254 -15.62 1.39 -14.00
C ALA A 254 -14.96 1.86 -15.32
N LYS A 255 -14.89 3.18 -15.57
CA LYS A 255 -14.19 3.76 -16.74
C LYS A 255 -12.67 3.88 -16.56
N VAL A 256 -12.13 3.63 -15.35
CA VAL A 256 -10.68 3.75 -15.07
C VAL A 256 -9.83 2.94 -16.06
N PRO A 257 -10.11 1.65 -16.34
CA PRO A 257 -9.30 0.88 -17.27
C PRO A 257 -9.30 1.46 -18.70
N ALA A 258 -10.47 1.88 -19.20
CA ALA A 258 -10.57 2.51 -20.52
C ALA A 258 -9.80 3.83 -20.57
N PHE A 259 -9.95 4.68 -19.55
CA PHE A 259 -9.23 5.94 -19.44
C PHE A 259 -7.71 5.75 -19.41
N ILE A 260 -7.21 4.75 -18.68
CA ILE A 260 -5.78 4.39 -18.70
C ILE A 260 -5.37 3.90 -20.08
N GLY A 261 -6.16 3.02 -20.70
CA GLY A 261 -5.91 2.48 -22.04
C GLY A 261 -5.75 3.57 -23.10
N ASP A 262 -6.58 4.61 -23.03
CA ASP A 262 -6.54 5.73 -23.97
C ASP A 262 -5.26 6.60 -23.84
N HIS A 263 -4.64 6.65 -22.65
CA HIS A 263 -3.51 7.54 -22.35
C HIS A 263 -2.16 6.82 -22.19
N ILE A 264 -2.14 5.49 -22.01
CA ILE A 264 -0.91 4.77 -21.66
C ILE A 264 0.16 4.84 -22.75
N ARG A 265 -0.24 4.86 -24.03
CA ARG A 265 0.72 4.94 -25.14
C ARG A 265 1.44 6.29 -25.18
N GLU A 266 0.71 7.38 -25.01
CA GLU A 266 1.27 8.73 -24.92
C GLU A 266 2.18 8.85 -23.70
N PHE A 267 1.74 8.31 -22.54
CA PHE A 267 2.56 8.28 -21.33
C PHE A 267 3.89 7.55 -21.55
N ILE A 268 3.89 6.35 -22.17
CA ILE A 268 5.10 5.57 -22.45
C ILE A 268 6.01 6.32 -23.42
N SER A 269 5.47 6.86 -24.50
CA SER A 269 6.26 7.65 -25.48
C SER A 269 6.93 8.86 -24.81
N THR A 270 6.21 9.57 -23.95
CA THR A 270 6.78 10.68 -23.18
C THR A 270 7.85 10.21 -22.17
N CYS A 271 7.66 9.04 -21.55
CA CYS A 271 8.69 8.44 -20.70
C CYS A 271 9.96 8.13 -21.50
N GLU A 272 9.84 7.54 -22.68
CA GLU A 272 10.98 7.24 -23.55
C GLU A 272 11.78 8.50 -23.89
N GLU A 273 11.08 9.57 -24.27
CA GLU A 273 11.70 10.86 -24.56
C GLU A 273 12.39 11.47 -23.33
N LYS A 274 11.64 11.62 -22.22
CA LYS A 274 12.10 12.31 -21.01
C LYS A 274 13.21 11.55 -20.29
N LEU A 275 13.19 10.24 -20.35
CA LEU A 275 14.16 9.37 -19.68
C LEU A 275 15.29 8.93 -20.61
N ASN A 276 15.19 9.24 -21.90
CA ASN A 276 16.11 8.78 -22.95
C ASN A 276 16.33 7.27 -22.89
N ILE A 277 15.24 6.52 -22.95
CA ILE A 277 15.21 5.04 -22.95
C ILE A 277 14.26 4.58 -24.04
N LYS A 278 14.35 3.31 -24.44
CA LYS A 278 13.39 2.66 -25.34
C LYS A 278 12.62 1.58 -24.59
N ALA A 279 11.31 1.56 -24.74
CA ALA A 279 10.46 0.57 -24.07
C ALA A 279 10.86 -0.88 -24.42
N GLU A 280 11.27 -1.12 -25.67
CA GLU A 280 11.74 -2.42 -26.15
C GLU A 280 13.06 -2.88 -25.47
N SER A 281 13.84 -1.94 -24.92
CA SER A 281 15.08 -2.25 -24.19
C SER A 281 14.82 -2.65 -22.72
N ILE A 282 13.58 -2.55 -22.24
CA ILE A 282 13.22 -2.87 -20.87
C ILE A 282 12.99 -4.39 -20.75
N GLY A 283 13.91 -5.07 -20.08
CA GLY A 283 13.83 -6.52 -19.92
C GLY A 283 12.77 -6.99 -18.92
N LYS A 284 12.38 -6.14 -17.95
CA LYS A 284 11.36 -6.47 -16.93
C LYS A 284 10.52 -5.25 -16.58
N TRP A 285 9.23 -5.45 -16.49
CA TRP A 285 8.24 -4.46 -16.09
C TRP A 285 7.62 -4.85 -14.75
N ALA A 286 7.61 -3.94 -13.80
CA ALA A 286 6.83 -4.07 -12.57
C ALA A 286 5.67 -3.07 -12.64
N VAL A 287 4.49 -3.56 -12.93
CA VAL A 287 3.30 -2.73 -13.11
C VAL A 287 2.35 -2.97 -11.95
N HIS A 288 1.86 -1.90 -11.33
CA HIS A 288 0.81 -2.01 -10.33
C HIS A 288 -0.49 -2.47 -11.04
N PRO A 289 -1.08 -3.61 -10.64
CA PRO A 289 -2.36 -4.03 -11.19
C PRO A 289 -3.44 -3.10 -10.65
N GLY A 290 -3.97 -2.25 -11.51
CA GLY A 290 -5.01 -1.29 -11.16
C GLY A 290 -6.40 -1.90 -11.00
#